data_1b1a2e7fda85a10e170b44136f6884c7
#
_entry.id   1b1a2e7fda85a10e170b44136f6884c7
#
_cell.length_a   1.000
_cell.length_b   1.000
_cell.length_c   1.000
_cell.angle_alpha   90.00
_cell.angle_beta   90.00
_cell.angle_gamma   90.00
#
_symmetry.space_group_name_H-M   'P 1'
#
loop_
_entity.id
_entity.type
_entity.pdbx_description
1 polymer ?
#
loop_
_entity_poly.entity_id
_entity_poly.type
_entity_poly.pdbx_seq_one_letter_code
_entity_poly.pdbx_strand_id
1 'polypeptide(L)'
;METRKGFVEHIIYKNPMNGYGVINLIADEEEVTCTGIFTHVDEGECIEVTGDYVEHAVYGTQFKVEKYRVVPPEDAVAIERYLGSGAIRGVGAALAARIVKKFGDDTFRIIEEEPERLIEIKGISERIAREIAEQVEEKRDLREAMIFLQKYGISNTLALKIYQRYGMGLYNVMQENPYRLAEDVSGIGFRIADEIASKIGIHTDSDYRIRSGILYTLIQSGGEGNVYLPEPMLLERAAQLLGLQSEQIAPQVDNLAIDKKLVIKMKDDTKCVYSMTYYYAELNCARML
;
A
#
# COMPACT_ATOMS: atom_id res chain seq x y z
N MET A 1 -9.44 -19.53 -15.51
CA MET A 1 -9.55 -18.62 -14.36
C MET A 1 -10.96 -18.70 -13.81
N GLU A 2 -11.10 -19.07 -12.58
CA GLU A 2 -12.37 -19.14 -11.84
C GLU A 2 -12.36 -18.12 -10.71
N THR A 3 -13.55 -17.71 -10.30
CA THR A 3 -13.71 -16.83 -9.14
C THR A 3 -14.49 -17.57 -8.07
N ARG A 4 -14.00 -17.53 -6.83
CA ARG A 4 -14.65 -18.12 -5.65
C ARG A 4 -14.82 -17.03 -4.60
N LYS A 5 -15.98 -17.01 -3.94
CA LYS A 5 -16.26 -16.12 -2.81
C LYS A 5 -16.53 -16.97 -1.58
N GLY A 6 -15.88 -16.64 -0.48
CA GLY A 6 -16.02 -17.38 0.76
C GLY A 6 -15.40 -16.65 1.94
N PHE A 7 -15.42 -17.29 3.10
CA PHE A 7 -14.74 -16.78 4.28
C PHE A 7 -13.48 -17.60 4.59
N VAL A 8 -12.46 -16.92 5.10
CA VAL A 8 -11.20 -17.53 5.52
C VAL A 8 -11.44 -18.25 6.84
N GLU A 9 -11.39 -19.57 6.84
CA GLU A 9 -11.56 -20.36 8.05
C GLU A 9 -10.27 -20.41 8.86
N HIS A 10 -9.15 -20.75 8.18
CA HIS A 10 -7.83 -20.82 8.82
C HIS A 10 -6.73 -20.32 7.92
N ILE A 11 -5.74 -19.66 8.52
CA ILE A 11 -4.47 -19.32 7.88
C ILE A 11 -3.44 -20.38 8.26
N ILE A 12 -3.23 -21.38 7.37
CA ILE A 12 -2.30 -22.48 7.61
C ILE A 12 -0.86 -21.99 7.64
N TYR A 13 -0.51 -21.08 6.73
CA TYR A 13 0.83 -20.52 6.62
C TYR A 13 0.77 -19.09 6.09
N LYS A 14 1.58 -18.20 6.65
CA LYS A 14 1.76 -16.83 6.15
C LYS A 14 3.21 -16.39 6.29
N ASN A 15 3.83 -16.01 5.19
CA ASN A 15 5.18 -15.46 5.19
C ASN A 15 5.10 -13.93 5.36
N PRO A 16 5.60 -13.37 6.48
CA PRO A 16 5.49 -11.93 6.75
C PRO A 16 6.36 -11.07 5.81
N MET A 17 7.36 -11.65 5.16
CA MET A 17 8.28 -10.91 4.29
C MET A 17 7.69 -10.60 2.92
N ASN A 18 6.99 -11.55 2.32
CA ASN A 18 6.48 -11.45 0.95
C ASN A 18 4.96 -11.61 0.84
N GLY A 19 4.26 -11.86 1.96
CA GLY A 19 2.81 -12.05 2.00
C GLY A 19 2.32 -13.36 1.40
N TYR A 20 3.22 -14.27 0.97
CA TYR A 20 2.80 -15.59 0.50
C TYR A 20 2.13 -16.36 1.64
N GLY A 21 0.98 -16.96 1.35
CA GLY A 21 0.20 -17.69 2.33
C GLY A 21 -0.50 -18.91 1.76
N VAL A 22 -0.88 -19.79 2.67
CA VAL A 22 -1.77 -20.92 2.44
C VAL A 22 -2.94 -20.74 3.41
N ILE A 23 -4.13 -20.64 2.88
CA ILE A 23 -5.35 -20.43 3.64
C ILE A 23 -6.42 -21.44 3.27
N ASN A 24 -7.27 -21.79 4.22
CA ASN A 24 -8.49 -22.52 3.96
C ASN A 24 -9.65 -21.54 3.80
N LEU A 25 -10.28 -21.60 2.65
CA LEU A 25 -11.46 -20.81 2.28
C LEU A 25 -12.68 -21.71 2.27
N ILE A 26 -13.72 -21.37 3.00
CA ILE A 26 -15.03 -22.01 2.86
C ILE A 26 -15.83 -21.23 1.81
N ALA A 27 -15.97 -21.83 0.64
CA ALA A 27 -16.72 -21.30 -0.49
C ALA A 27 -17.77 -22.32 -0.92
N ASP A 28 -19.02 -21.88 -1.07
CA ASP A 28 -20.16 -22.76 -1.49
C ASP A 28 -20.29 -24.03 -0.62
N GLU A 29 -20.05 -23.90 0.70
CA GLU A 29 -20.04 -25.01 1.69
C GLU A 29 -18.89 -26.02 1.51
N GLU A 30 -17.94 -25.75 0.62
CA GLU A 30 -16.75 -26.58 0.40
C GLU A 30 -15.50 -25.90 0.95
N GLU A 31 -14.62 -26.70 1.54
CA GLU A 31 -13.31 -26.24 1.98
C GLU A 31 -12.31 -26.28 0.82
N VAL A 32 -11.76 -25.11 0.48
CA VAL A 32 -10.80 -24.95 -0.61
C VAL A 32 -9.48 -24.44 -0.06
N THR A 33 -8.41 -25.24 -0.23
CA THR A 33 -7.06 -24.77 0.11
C THR A 33 -6.55 -23.81 -0.95
N CYS A 34 -6.41 -22.55 -0.59
CA CYS A 34 -5.95 -21.46 -1.46
C CYS A 34 -4.47 -21.15 -1.19
N THR A 35 -3.69 -20.97 -2.25
CA THR A 35 -2.28 -20.56 -2.18
C THR A 35 -2.07 -19.28 -3.00
N GLY A 36 -1.35 -18.30 -2.45
CA GLY A 36 -1.13 -17.03 -3.13
C GLY A 36 -0.48 -15.98 -2.26
N ILE A 37 -0.50 -14.74 -2.71
CA ILE A 37 -0.01 -13.60 -1.93
C ILE A 37 -1.20 -12.95 -1.22
N PHE A 38 -1.29 -13.17 0.09
CA PHE A 38 -2.32 -12.63 0.98
C PHE A 38 -1.70 -11.63 1.97
N THR A 39 -1.50 -10.39 1.54
CA THR A 39 -0.80 -9.39 2.34
C THR A 39 -1.60 -8.90 3.53
N HIS A 40 -2.92 -8.89 3.41
CA HIS A 40 -3.82 -8.39 4.44
C HIS A 40 -5.12 -9.20 4.44
N VAL A 41 -5.05 -10.40 4.96
CA VAL A 41 -6.18 -11.30 5.15
C VAL A 41 -6.06 -11.86 6.54
N ASP A 42 -7.18 -11.80 7.30
CA ASP A 42 -7.33 -12.37 8.63
C ASP A 42 -8.37 -13.52 8.59
N GLU A 43 -8.30 -14.40 9.59
CA GLU A 43 -9.31 -15.45 9.76
C GLU A 43 -10.70 -14.83 9.98
N GLY A 44 -11.72 -15.42 9.40
CA GLY A 44 -13.12 -14.96 9.44
C GLY A 44 -13.45 -13.86 8.42
N GLU A 45 -12.49 -13.32 7.70
CA GLU A 45 -12.77 -12.35 6.63
C GLU A 45 -13.41 -13.02 5.42
N CYS A 46 -14.38 -12.33 4.82
CA CYS A 46 -14.92 -12.69 3.51
C CYS A 46 -13.98 -12.19 2.41
N ILE A 47 -13.58 -13.09 1.52
CA ILE A 47 -12.75 -12.73 0.37
C ILE A 47 -13.33 -13.32 -0.92
N GLU A 48 -13.08 -12.61 -2.00
CA GLU A 48 -13.27 -13.12 -3.36
C GLU A 48 -11.88 -13.36 -3.95
N VAL A 49 -11.64 -14.58 -4.40
CA VAL A 49 -10.36 -15.01 -4.98
C VAL A 49 -10.57 -15.39 -6.44
N THR A 50 -9.61 -15.01 -7.30
CA THR A 50 -9.59 -15.40 -8.71
C THR A 50 -8.29 -16.13 -9.01
N GLY A 51 -8.39 -17.30 -9.64
CA GLY A 51 -7.26 -18.15 -9.93
C GLY A 51 -7.65 -19.43 -10.66
N ASP A 52 -6.80 -20.44 -10.57
CA ASP A 52 -7.01 -21.74 -11.17
C ASP A 52 -6.63 -22.87 -10.19
N TYR A 53 -7.30 -24.02 -10.33
CA TYR A 53 -6.93 -25.21 -9.61
C TYR A 53 -5.63 -25.78 -10.16
N VAL A 54 -4.72 -26.14 -9.26
CA VAL A 54 -3.44 -26.78 -9.56
C VAL A 54 -3.26 -28.02 -8.69
N GLU A 55 -2.66 -29.04 -9.27
CA GLU A 55 -2.34 -30.28 -8.54
C GLU A 55 -0.95 -30.15 -7.93
N HIS A 56 -0.85 -30.24 -6.61
CA HIS A 56 0.43 -30.25 -5.91
C HIS A 56 0.81 -31.67 -5.54
N ALA A 57 2.06 -32.09 -5.88
CA ALA A 57 2.52 -33.48 -5.75
C ALA A 57 2.39 -34.08 -4.32
N VAL A 58 2.39 -33.22 -3.28
CA VAL A 58 2.33 -33.65 -1.87
C VAL A 58 1.01 -33.28 -1.19
N TYR A 59 0.43 -32.14 -1.56
CA TYR A 59 -0.73 -31.55 -0.83
C TYR A 59 -2.04 -31.65 -1.61
N GLY A 60 -2.05 -32.37 -2.79
CA GLY A 60 -3.24 -32.53 -3.61
C GLY A 60 -3.68 -31.27 -4.33
N THR A 61 -4.96 -31.19 -4.63
CA THR A 61 -5.56 -30.08 -5.36
C THR A 61 -5.58 -28.82 -4.53
N GLN A 62 -5.03 -27.74 -5.07
CA GLN A 62 -5.01 -26.41 -4.44
C GLN A 62 -5.52 -25.35 -5.42
N PHE A 63 -6.16 -24.30 -4.91
CA PHE A 63 -6.56 -23.15 -5.70
C PHE A 63 -5.45 -22.10 -5.68
N LYS A 64 -4.74 -21.94 -6.79
CA LYS A 64 -3.68 -20.95 -6.94
C LYS A 64 -4.28 -19.60 -7.24
N VAL A 65 -4.25 -18.72 -6.26
CA VAL A 65 -4.83 -17.37 -6.32
C VAL A 65 -3.88 -16.42 -7.04
N GLU A 66 -4.38 -15.78 -8.07
CA GLU A 66 -3.67 -14.71 -8.78
C GLU A 66 -4.08 -13.33 -8.27
N LYS A 67 -5.37 -13.18 -7.91
CA LYS A 67 -5.93 -11.94 -7.38
C LYS A 67 -6.93 -12.25 -6.27
N TYR A 68 -7.01 -11.39 -5.29
CA TYR A 68 -8.07 -11.43 -4.29
C TYR A 68 -8.53 -10.03 -3.92
N ARG A 69 -9.74 -9.94 -3.39
CA ARG A 69 -10.26 -8.75 -2.71
C ARG A 69 -10.99 -9.15 -1.44
N VAL A 70 -10.86 -8.35 -0.40
CA VAL A 70 -11.67 -8.49 0.81
C VAL A 70 -13.04 -7.87 0.53
N VAL A 71 -14.10 -8.59 0.84
CA VAL A 71 -15.48 -8.12 0.69
C VAL A 71 -16.15 -8.01 2.05
N PRO A 72 -17.01 -7.00 2.28
CA PRO A 72 -17.72 -6.91 3.56
C PRO A 72 -18.66 -8.12 3.71
N PRO A 73 -18.88 -8.61 4.93
CA PRO A 73 -19.92 -9.61 5.20
C PRO A 73 -21.31 -8.99 4.94
N GLU A 74 -22.17 -9.75 4.28
CA GLU A 74 -23.45 -9.26 3.76
C GLU A 74 -24.66 -9.68 4.62
N ASP A 75 -24.50 -10.67 5.51
CA ASP A 75 -25.58 -11.18 6.36
C ASP A 75 -25.13 -11.37 7.81
N ALA A 76 -26.07 -11.55 8.71
CA ALA A 76 -25.83 -11.71 10.14
C ALA A 76 -24.87 -12.87 10.47
N VAL A 77 -24.92 -13.97 9.71
CA VAL A 77 -24.05 -15.14 9.94
C VAL A 77 -22.60 -14.81 9.60
N ALA A 78 -22.39 -14.16 8.46
CA ALA A 78 -21.06 -13.71 8.02
C ALA A 78 -20.50 -12.63 8.98
N ILE A 79 -21.34 -11.72 9.47
CA ILE A 79 -20.97 -10.68 10.43
C ILE A 79 -20.55 -11.33 11.75
N GLU A 80 -21.30 -12.32 12.26
CA GLU A 80 -20.97 -13.03 13.49
C GLU A 80 -19.62 -13.74 13.38
N ARG A 81 -19.38 -14.43 12.28
CA ARG A 81 -18.09 -15.11 12.02
C ARG A 81 -16.93 -14.11 11.97
N TYR A 82 -17.10 -13.03 11.23
CA TYR A 82 -16.08 -11.99 11.12
C TYR A 82 -15.72 -11.38 12.48
N LEU A 83 -16.70 -10.98 13.25
CA LEU A 83 -16.48 -10.38 14.58
C LEU A 83 -15.87 -11.39 15.56
N GLY A 84 -16.29 -12.67 15.47
CA GLY A 84 -15.88 -13.74 16.40
C GLY A 84 -14.56 -14.42 16.05
N SER A 85 -13.99 -14.18 14.86
CA SER A 85 -12.76 -14.82 14.38
C SER A 85 -11.48 -14.34 15.07
N GLY A 86 -11.53 -13.20 15.76
CA GLY A 86 -10.35 -12.51 16.29
C GLY A 86 -9.90 -11.34 15.41
N ALA A 87 -10.56 -11.10 14.29
CA ALA A 87 -10.31 -9.92 13.43
C ALA A 87 -10.50 -8.61 14.19
N ILE A 88 -11.41 -8.59 15.16
CA ILE A 88 -11.62 -7.47 16.09
C ILE A 88 -11.16 -7.89 17.49
N ARG A 89 -10.10 -7.28 17.98
CA ARG A 89 -9.54 -7.58 19.29
C ARG A 89 -10.55 -7.33 20.40
N GLY A 90 -10.68 -8.28 21.32
CA GLY A 90 -11.63 -8.20 22.43
C GLY A 90 -13.03 -8.70 22.10
N VAL A 91 -13.31 -9.08 20.87
CA VAL A 91 -14.56 -9.70 20.44
C VAL A 91 -14.30 -11.17 20.12
N GLY A 92 -14.62 -12.05 21.07
CA GLY A 92 -14.61 -13.51 20.82
C GLY A 92 -15.99 -13.98 20.34
N ALA A 93 -16.07 -15.25 19.89
CA ALA A 93 -17.28 -15.83 19.30
C ALA A 93 -18.55 -15.63 20.16
N ALA A 94 -18.45 -15.81 21.49
CA ALA A 94 -19.60 -15.63 22.39
C ALA A 94 -20.08 -14.17 22.51
N LEU A 95 -19.18 -13.20 22.31
CA LEU A 95 -19.55 -11.78 22.31
C LEU A 95 -20.11 -11.40 20.96
N ALA A 96 -19.50 -11.85 19.86
CA ALA A 96 -19.98 -11.69 18.51
C ALA A 96 -21.44 -12.18 18.35
N ALA A 97 -21.72 -13.40 18.81
CA ALA A 97 -23.07 -13.96 18.81
C ALA A 97 -24.10 -13.07 19.55
N ARG A 98 -23.71 -12.47 20.70
CA ARG A 98 -24.60 -11.56 21.44
C ARG A 98 -24.81 -10.24 20.71
N ILE A 99 -23.77 -9.69 20.07
CA ILE A 99 -23.86 -8.46 19.28
C ILE A 99 -24.82 -8.68 18.11
N VAL A 100 -24.57 -9.71 17.31
CA VAL A 100 -25.38 -9.99 16.12
C VAL A 100 -26.80 -10.42 16.47
N LYS A 101 -27.00 -11.19 17.56
CA LYS A 101 -28.35 -11.50 18.05
C LYS A 101 -29.16 -10.26 18.40
N LYS A 102 -28.49 -9.19 18.88
CA LYS A 102 -29.16 -7.95 19.26
C LYS A 102 -29.45 -7.06 18.06
N PHE A 103 -28.51 -6.93 17.12
CA PHE A 103 -28.54 -5.94 16.07
C PHE A 103 -28.75 -6.52 14.66
N GLY A 104 -28.59 -7.85 14.48
CA GLY A 104 -28.78 -8.53 13.19
C GLY A 104 -27.88 -7.97 12.09
N ASP A 105 -28.46 -7.75 10.93
CA ASP A 105 -27.76 -7.21 9.76
C ASP A 105 -27.33 -5.74 9.95
N ASP A 106 -27.95 -5.01 10.89
CA ASP A 106 -27.56 -3.63 11.25
C ASP A 106 -26.29 -3.54 12.09
N THR A 107 -25.67 -4.67 12.44
CA THR A 107 -24.54 -4.69 13.40
C THR A 107 -23.41 -3.74 13.00
N PHE A 108 -22.96 -3.76 11.73
CA PHE A 108 -21.89 -2.84 11.29
C PHE A 108 -22.32 -1.38 11.31
N ARG A 109 -23.54 -1.08 10.87
CA ARG A 109 -24.08 0.28 10.95
C ARG A 109 -24.10 0.80 12.40
N ILE A 110 -24.51 -0.04 13.33
CA ILE A 110 -24.53 0.31 14.77
C ILE A 110 -23.11 0.53 15.28
N ILE A 111 -22.15 -0.33 14.92
CA ILE A 111 -20.75 -0.18 15.34
C ILE A 111 -20.15 1.13 14.79
N GLU A 112 -20.47 1.50 13.55
CA GLU A 112 -19.88 2.66 12.86
C GLU A 112 -20.60 3.97 13.24
N GLU A 113 -21.92 3.99 13.30
CA GLU A 113 -22.72 5.21 13.45
C GLU A 113 -23.20 5.46 14.89
N GLU A 114 -23.44 4.40 15.66
CA GLU A 114 -24.07 4.44 16.99
C GLU A 114 -23.31 3.53 17.99
N PRO A 115 -21.94 3.62 18.10
CA PRO A 115 -21.14 2.66 18.89
C PRO A 115 -21.52 2.64 20.37
N GLU A 116 -22.08 3.70 20.91
CA GLU A 116 -22.59 3.78 22.28
C GLU A 116 -23.68 2.75 22.56
N ARG A 117 -24.43 2.30 21.55
CA ARG A 117 -25.45 1.27 21.70
C ARG A 117 -24.88 -0.11 21.99
N LEU A 118 -23.59 -0.34 21.72
CA LEU A 118 -22.94 -1.59 22.09
C LEU A 118 -22.95 -1.83 23.61
N ILE A 119 -23.04 -0.79 24.44
CA ILE A 119 -23.16 -0.92 25.91
C ILE A 119 -24.45 -1.60 26.35
N GLU A 120 -25.48 -1.67 25.51
CA GLU A 120 -26.71 -2.43 25.75
C GLU A 120 -26.42 -3.94 25.89
N ILE A 121 -25.24 -4.38 25.47
CA ILE A 121 -24.81 -5.78 25.51
C ILE A 121 -24.01 -6.04 26.78
N LYS A 122 -24.43 -7.02 27.58
CA LYS A 122 -23.75 -7.39 28.81
C LYS A 122 -22.28 -7.74 28.51
N GLY A 123 -21.36 -7.02 29.17
CA GLY A 123 -19.91 -7.23 29.05
C GLY A 123 -19.21 -6.25 28.11
N ILE A 124 -19.93 -5.29 27.52
CA ILE A 124 -19.36 -4.19 26.77
C ILE A 124 -19.45 -2.91 27.61
N SER A 125 -18.31 -2.32 27.93
CA SER A 125 -18.20 -0.99 28.53
C SER A 125 -18.05 0.07 27.41
N GLU A 126 -18.24 1.35 27.76
CA GLU A 126 -17.99 2.46 26.80
C GLU A 126 -16.59 2.41 26.16
N ARG A 127 -15.58 2.03 26.94
CA ARG A 127 -14.21 1.86 26.43
C ARG A 127 -14.13 0.75 25.38
N ILE A 128 -14.72 -0.41 25.67
CA ILE A 128 -14.71 -1.56 24.76
C ILE A 128 -15.53 -1.23 23.48
N ALA A 129 -16.66 -0.54 23.63
CA ALA A 129 -17.48 -0.11 22.51
C ALA A 129 -16.68 0.78 21.55
N ARG A 130 -15.94 1.74 22.09
CA ARG A 130 -15.08 2.64 21.30
C ARG A 130 -13.93 1.88 20.64
N GLU A 131 -13.23 1.01 21.36
CA GLU A 131 -12.15 0.17 20.82
C GLU A 131 -12.63 -0.74 19.68
N ILE A 132 -13.87 -1.26 19.74
CA ILE A 132 -14.48 -2.04 18.65
C ILE A 132 -14.75 -1.15 17.44
N ALA A 133 -15.35 0.03 17.64
CA ALA A 133 -15.67 0.96 16.57
C ALA A 133 -14.41 1.43 15.82
N GLU A 134 -13.37 1.84 16.55
CA GLU A 134 -12.09 2.27 15.98
C GLU A 134 -11.45 1.17 15.11
N GLN A 135 -11.49 -0.08 15.56
CA GLN A 135 -10.92 -1.19 14.78
C GLN A 135 -11.73 -1.51 13.52
N VAL A 136 -13.07 -1.43 13.60
CA VAL A 136 -13.94 -1.64 12.42
C VAL A 136 -13.74 -0.53 11.39
N GLU A 137 -13.64 0.73 11.85
CA GLU A 137 -13.38 1.88 11.01
C GLU A 137 -12.00 1.77 10.31
N GLU A 138 -10.93 1.45 11.06
CA GLU A 138 -9.59 1.26 10.51
C GLU A 138 -9.56 0.18 9.42
N LYS A 139 -10.23 -0.94 9.64
CA LYS A 139 -10.30 -2.04 8.65
C LYS A 139 -11.11 -1.65 7.42
N ARG A 140 -12.19 -0.89 7.58
CA ARG A 140 -12.96 -0.35 6.45
C ARG A 140 -12.12 0.60 5.61
N ASP A 141 -11.46 1.55 6.25
CA ASP A 141 -10.64 2.57 5.61
C ASP A 141 -9.48 1.95 4.83
N LEU A 142 -8.81 0.94 5.42
CA LEU A 142 -7.78 0.18 4.73
C LEU A 142 -8.33 -0.52 3.49
N ARG A 143 -9.51 -1.17 3.59
CA ARG A 143 -10.15 -1.86 2.47
C ARG A 143 -10.47 -0.90 1.33
N GLU A 144 -11.06 0.25 1.64
CA GLU A 144 -11.39 1.29 0.66
C GLU A 144 -10.12 1.83 -0.02
N ALA A 145 -9.08 2.09 0.76
CA ALA A 145 -7.78 2.51 0.26
C ALA A 145 -7.17 1.49 -0.70
N MET A 146 -7.21 0.19 -0.35
CA MET A 146 -6.71 -0.88 -1.22
C MET A 146 -7.48 -0.97 -2.53
N ILE A 147 -8.82 -0.91 -2.49
CA ILE A 147 -9.68 -0.89 -3.68
C ILE A 147 -9.36 0.31 -4.56
N PHE A 148 -9.19 1.49 -3.95
CA PHE A 148 -8.83 2.71 -4.67
C PHE A 148 -7.48 2.57 -5.37
N LEU A 149 -6.45 2.11 -4.66
CA LEU A 149 -5.10 1.96 -5.21
C LEU A 149 -5.00 0.89 -6.30
N GLN A 150 -5.79 -0.19 -6.20
CA GLN A 150 -5.87 -1.23 -7.23
C GLN A 150 -6.36 -0.70 -8.58
N LYS A 151 -7.23 0.32 -8.61
CA LYS A 151 -7.68 0.97 -9.85
C LYS A 151 -6.52 1.54 -10.68
N TYR A 152 -5.45 1.93 -9.99
CA TYR A 152 -4.23 2.45 -10.63
C TYR A 152 -3.17 1.36 -10.89
N GLY A 153 -3.51 0.09 -10.65
CA GLY A 153 -2.62 -1.05 -10.87
C GLY A 153 -1.57 -1.26 -9.77
N ILE A 154 -1.79 -0.67 -8.60
CA ILE A 154 -0.91 -0.84 -7.44
C ILE A 154 -1.20 -2.21 -6.81
N SER A 155 -0.16 -3.02 -6.60
CA SER A 155 -0.31 -4.32 -5.95
C SER A 155 -0.70 -4.17 -4.48
N ASN A 156 -1.35 -5.20 -3.92
CA ASN A 156 -1.77 -5.21 -2.51
C ASN A 156 -0.62 -4.92 -1.54
N THR A 157 0.57 -5.47 -1.80
CA THR A 157 1.76 -5.23 -0.97
C THR A 157 2.18 -3.76 -0.95
N LEU A 158 2.16 -3.09 -2.10
CA LEU A 158 2.47 -1.66 -2.19
C LEU A 158 1.33 -0.81 -1.64
N ALA A 159 0.08 -1.18 -1.89
CA ALA A 159 -1.09 -0.49 -1.36
C ALA A 159 -1.09 -0.45 0.18
N LEU A 160 -0.76 -1.58 0.82
CA LEU A 160 -0.62 -1.64 2.28
C LEU A 160 0.48 -0.70 2.78
N LYS A 161 1.66 -0.67 2.14
CA LYS A 161 2.75 0.25 2.52
C LYS A 161 2.36 1.72 2.36
N ILE A 162 1.63 2.05 1.28
CA ILE A 162 1.12 3.41 1.04
C ILE A 162 0.15 3.78 2.16
N TYR A 163 -0.80 2.91 2.48
CA TYR A 163 -1.75 3.15 3.56
C TYR A 163 -1.06 3.30 4.92
N GLN A 164 -0.09 2.44 5.25
CA GLN A 164 0.70 2.54 6.48
C GLN A 164 1.47 3.85 6.59
N ARG A 165 1.91 4.42 5.46
CA ARG A 165 2.66 5.69 5.43
C ARG A 165 1.76 6.92 5.53
N TYR A 166 0.60 6.91 4.89
CA TYR A 166 -0.22 8.10 4.71
C TYR A 166 -1.61 8.02 5.35
N GLY A 167 -2.08 6.82 5.75
CA GLY A 167 -3.46 6.62 6.17
C GLY A 167 -4.44 7.14 5.13
N MET A 168 -5.50 7.78 5.57
CA MET A 168 -6.49 8.41 4.68
C MET A 168 -5.93 9.61 3.89
N GLY A 169 -4.79 10.17 4.30
CA GLY A 169 -4.08 11.22 3.54
C GLY A 169 -3.56 10.77 2.18
N LEU A 170 -3.57 9.46 1.91
CA LEU A 170 -3.14 8.90 0.61
C LEU A 170 -3.92 9.48 -0.57
N TYR A 171 -5.21 9.77 -0.42
CA TYR A 171 -6.05 10.33 -1.49
C TYR A 171 -5.54 11.68 -1.96
N ASN A 172 -5.19 12.56 -1.01
CA ASN A 172 -4.61 13.86 -1.32
C ASN A 172 -3.25 13.73 -2.00
N VAL A 173 -2.38 12.83 -1.49
CA VAL A 173 -1.06 12.58 -2.10
C VAL A 173 -1.21 12.08 -3.54
N MET A 174 -2.15 11.17 -3.79
CA MET A 174 -2.41 10.66 -5.12
C MET A 174 -2.91 11.74 -6.08
N GLN A 175 -3.77 12.65 -5.61
CA GLN A 175 -4.32 13.73 -6.45
C GLN A 175 -3.36 14.89 -6.68
N GLU A 176 -2.62 15.30 -5.64
CA GLU A 176 -1.75 16.48 -5.71
C GLU A 176 -0.36 16.16 -6.28
N ASN A 177 0.28 15.12 -5.74
CA ASN A 177 1.64 14.77 -6.11
C ASN A 177 1.96 13.29 -5.87
N PRO A 178 1.60 12.38 -6.79
CA PRO A 178 1.86 10.94 -6.65
C PRO A 178 3.35 10.58 -6.67
N TYR A 179 4.24 11.48 -7.10
CA TYR A 179 5.69 11.25 -7.06
C TYR A 179 6.25 11.19 -5.63
N ARG A 180 5.53 11.72 -4.65
CA ARG A 180 5.88 11.53 -3.23
C ARG A 180 5.91 10.06 -2.82
N LEU A 181 5.16 9.20 -3.50
CA LEU A 181 5.23 7.75 -3.26
C LEU A 181 6.64 7.21 -3.50
N ALA A 182 7.35 7.74 -4.50
CA ALA A 182 8.72 7.32 -4.80
C ALA A 182 9.74 7.82 -3.76
N GLU A 183 9.46 8.93 -3.07
CA GLU A 183 10.30 9.46 -2.00
C GLU A 183 10.05 8.74 -0.67
N ASP A 184 8.80 8.42 -0.37
CA ASP A 184 8.34 8.05 0.98
C ASP A 184 8.08 6.53 1.17
N VAL A 185 7.88 5.77 0.07
CA VAL A 185 7.44 4.36 0.16
C VAL A 185 8.47 3.42 -0.46
N SER A 186 9.08 2.60 0.38
CA SER A 186 10.06 1.59 -0.06
C SER A 186 9.44 0.59 -1.06
N GLY A 187 10.07 0.47 -2.23
CA GLY A 187 9.63 -0.40 -3.32
C GLY A 187 8.86 0.33 -4.42
N ILE A 188 8.59 1.63 -4.25
CA ILE A 188 8.06 2.49 -5.31
C ILE A 188 9.20 3.38 -5.81
N GLY A 189 9.65 3.15 -7.05
CA GLY A 189 10.61 4.03 -7.73
C GLY A 189 9.88 5.01 -8.65
N PHE A 190 10.66 5.95 -9.25
CA PHE A 190 10.13 6.95 -10.18
C PHE A 190 9.24 6.33 -11.27
N ARG A 191 9.64 5.21 -11.89
CA ARG A 191 8.88 4.59 -12.98
C ARG A 191 7.48 4.14 -12.56
N ILE A 192 7.35 3.56 -11.37
CA ILE A 192 6.05 3.16 -10.83
C ILE A 192 5.20 4.39 -10.50
N ALA A 193 5.80 5.40 -9.88
CA ALA A 193 5.11 6.66 -9.58
C ALA A 193 4.67 7.39 -10.86
N ASP A 194 5.49 7.38 -11.91
CA ASP A 194 5.18 7.98 -13.22
C ASP A 194 4.03 7.26 -13.93
N GLU A 195 4.00 5.93 -13.87
CA GLU A 195 2.89 5.13 -14.38
C GLU A 195 1.57 5.42 -13.64
N ILE A 196 1.64 5.54 -12.31
CA ILE A 196 0.50 5.91 -11.48
C ILE A 196 0.03 7.33 -11.83
N ALA A 197 0.94 8.29 -11.89
CA ALA A 197 0.66 9.68 -12.24
C ALA A 197 -0.02 9.81 -13.60
N SER A 198 0.45 9.05 -14.59
CA SER A 198 -0.15 9.00 -15.93
C SER A 198 -1.60 8.49 -15.89
N LYS A 199 -1.89 7.46 -15.10
CA LYS A 199 -3.25 6.91 -14.93
C LYS A 199 -4.20 7.87 -14.21
N ILE A 200 -3.65 8.72 -13.34
CA ILE A 200 -4.41 9.77 -12.63
C ILE A 200 -4.67 10.97 -13.55
N GLY A 201 -3.88 11.13 -14.61
CA GLY A 201 -3.99 12.24 -15.55
C GLY A 201 -3.07 13.42 -15.21
N ILE A 202 -1.99 13.19 -14.48
CA ILE A 202 -0.95 14.21 -14.26
C ILE A 202 -0.24 14.50 -15.57
N HIS A 203 -0.08 15.78 -15.90
CA HIS A 203 0.58 16.21 -17.13
C HIS A 203 2.06 15.80 -17.17
N THR A 204 2.53 15.42 -18.37
CA THR A 204 3.89 14.94 -18.58
C THR A 204 4.98 15.99 -18.38
N ASP A 205 4.64 17.26 -18.39
CA ASP A 205 5.49 18.43 -18.14
C ASP A 205 5.29 19.05 -16.76
N SER A 206 4.59 18.36 -15.86
CA SER A 206 4.38 18.87 -14.50
C SER A 206 5.69 19.01 -13.73
N ASP A 207 5.83 20.08 -12.97
CA ASP A 207 7.00 20.34 -12.12
C ASP A 207 7.33 19.16 -11.19
N TYR A 208 6.32 18.53 -10.64
CA TYR A 208 6.48 17.35 -9.77
C TYR A 208 7.15 16.18 -10.50
N ARG A 209 6.74 15.93 -11.75
CA ARG A 209 7.34 14.89 -12.59
C ARG A 209 8.80 15.20 -12.90
N ILE A 210 9.08 16.41 -13.36
CA ILE A 210 10.43 16.86 -13.72
C ILE A 210 11.35 16.76 -12.50
N ARG A 211 10.94 17.28 -11.36
CA ARG A 211 11.72 17.27 -10.11
C ARG A 211 12.02 15.84 -9.65
N SER A 212 11.02 14.96 -9.65
CA SER A 212 11.20 13.56 -9.28
C SER A 212 12.12 12.83 -10.27
N GLY A 213 12.01 13.10 -11.56
CA GLY A 213 12.88 12.55 -12.59
C GLY A 213 14.35 12.96 -12.44
N ILE A 214 14.61 14.23 -12.09
CA ILE A 214 15.96 14.73 -11.80
C ILE A 214 16.56 13.98 -10.61
N LEU A 215 15.84 13.87 -9.50
CA LEU A 215 16.31 13.17 -8.30
C LEU A 215 16.55 11.68 -8.57
N TYR A 216 15.65 11.05 -9.32
CA TYR A 216 15.82 9.65 -9.73
C TYR A 216 17.09 9.44 -10.60
N THR A 217 17.36 10.35 -11.54
CA THR A 217 18.54 10.30 -12.40
C THR A 217 19.84 10.37 -11.57
N LEU A 218 19.87 11.22 -10.54
CA LEU A 218 20.99 11.31 -9.60
C LEU A 218 21.16 10.01 -8.77
N ILE A 219 20.09 9.42 -8.31
CA ILE A 219 20.12 8.15 -7.56
C ILE A 219 20.63 7.02 -8.45
N GLN A 220 20.17 6.94 -9.69
CA GLN A 220 20.62 5.93 -10.65
C GLN A 220 22.12 6.06 -10.95
N SER A 221 22.58 7.29 -11.17
CA SER A 221 24.02 7.54 -11.41
C SER A 221 24.89 7.15 -10.22
N GLY A 222 24.36 7.25 -9.00
CA GLY A 222 25.02 6.74 -7.80
C GLY A 222 25.21 5.22 -7.83
N GLY A 223 24.25 4.47 -8.32
CA GLY A 223 24.37 3.03 -8.56
C GLY A 223 25.41 2.66 -9.63
N GLU A 224 25.73 3.59 -10.53
CA GLU A 224 26.81 3.46 -11.52
C GLU A 224 28.19 3.89 -10.98
N GLY A 225 28.26 4.31 -9.73
CA GLY A 225 29.51 4.74 -9.07
C GLY A 225 29.78 6.24 -9.13
N ASN A 226 28.82 7.06 -9.59
CA ASN A 226 28.99 8.51 -9.67
C ASN A 226 28.46 9.19 -8.39
N VAL A 227 29.29 9.94 -7.70
CA VAL A 227 28.89 10.72 -6.52
C VAL A 227 28.12 11.98 -6.90
N TYR A 228 28.40 12.53 -8.08
CA TYR A 228 27.72 13.67 -8.69
C TYR A 228 27.63 13.50 -10.21
N LEU A 229 26.79 14.31 -10.83
CA LEU A 229 26.80 14.51 -12.27
C LEU A 229 27.10 15.97 -12.62
N PRO A 230 27.92 16.23 -13.66
CA PRO A 230 27.95 17.54 -14.28
C PRO A 230 26.54 17.92 -14.78
N GLU A 231 26.12 19.20 -14.58
CA GLU A 231 24.77 19.65 -14.94
C GLU A 231 24.37 19.30 -16.37
N PRO A 232 25.22 19.51 -17.42
CA PRO A 232 24.87 19.14 -18.78
C PRO A 232 24.52 17.64 -18.93
N MET A 233 25.29 16.77 -18.27
CA MET A 233 25.06 15.31 -18.30
C MET A 233 23.79 14.93 -17.52
N LEU A 234 23.51 15.60 -16.41
CA LEU A 234 22.26 15.41 -15.66
C LEU A 234 21.06 15.79 -16.52
N LEU A 235 21.12 16.94 -17.17
CA LEU A 235 20.02 17.42 -18.03
C LEU A 235 19.79 16.49 -19.23
N GLU A 236 20.84 16.00 -19.87
CA GLU A 236 20.74 15.05 -20.99
C GLU A 236 20.06 13.74 -20.53
N ARG A 237 20.53 13.15 -19.43
CA ARG A 237 19.98 11.90 -18.90
C ARG A 237 18.52 12.08 -18.41
N ALA A 238 18.22 13.20 -17.76
CA ALA A 238 16.86 13.51 -17.34
C ALA A 238 15.93 13.78 -18.52
N ALA A 239 16.42 14.45 -19.59
CA ALA A 239 15.70 14.66 -20.83
C ALA A 239 15.32 13.32 -21.51
N GLN A 240 16.25 12.39 -21.59
CA GLN A 240 16.00 11.03 -22.10
C GLN A 240 14.97 10.27 -21.26
N LEU A 241 15.06 10.34 -19.92
CA LEU A 241 14.12 9.69 -19.01
C LEU A 241 12.71 10.24 -19.14
N LEU A 242 12.59 11.57 -19.19
CA LEU A 242 11.31 12.29 -19.12
C LEU A 242 10.66 12.47 -20.48
N GLY A 243 11.43 12.35 -21.58
CA GLY A 243 10.98 12.69 -22.94
C GLY A 243 10.74 14.19 -23.14
N LEU A 244 11.50 15.05 -22.43
CA LEU A 244 11.40 16.51 -22.47
C LEU A 244 12.70 17.12 -22.96
N GLN A 245 12.66 18.42 -23.33
CA GLN A 245 13.85 19.15 -23.70
C GLN A 245 14.61 19.64 -22.46
N SER A 246 15.95 19.72 -22.55
CA SER A 246 16.80 20.14 -21.43
C SER A 246 16.46 21.52 -20.86
N GLU A 247 16.00 22.43 -21.72
CA GLU A 247 15.58 23.78 -21.37
C GLU A 247 14.34 23.81 -20.46
N GLN A 248 13.47 22.79 -20.56
CA GLN A 248 12.31 22.65 -19.68
C GLN A 248 12.69 22.09 -18.31
N ILE A 249 13.80 21.35 -18.23
CA ILE A 249 14.27 20.68 -17.02
C ILE A 249 15.18 21.57 -16.19
N ALA A 250 16.05 22.36 -16.84
CA ALA A 250 17.10 23.15 -16.20
C ALA A 250 16.59 24.05 -15.04
N PRO A 251 15.46 24.77 -15.15
CA PRO A 251 14.96 25.58 -14.05
C PRO A 251 14.65 24.78 -12.77
N GLN A 252 14.24 23.51 -12.91
CA GLN A 252 13.89 22.67 -11.79
C GLN A 252 15.12 22.14 -11.04
N VAL A 253 16.30 22.13 -11.65
CA VAL A 253 17.57 21.82 -10.96
C VAL A 253 17.88 22.91 -9.93
N ASP A 254 17.77 24.17 -10.31
CA ASP A 254 18.00 25.31 -9.41
C ASP A 254 16.91 25.36 -8.30
N ASN A 255 15.65 25.12 -8.65
CA ASN A 255 14.54 25.04 -7.67
C ASN A 255 14.77 23.94 -6.63
N LEU A 256 15.21 22.76 -7.05
CA LEU A 256 15.56 21.66 -6.14
C LEU A 256 16.75 21.99 -5.22
N ALA A 257 17.69 22.80 -5.69
CA ALA A 257 18.80 23.28 -4.85
C ALA A 257 18.31 24.28 -3.79
N ILE A 258 17.41 25.21 -4.17
CA ILE A 258 16.77 26.15 -3.23
C ILE A 258 15.99 25.39 -2.15
N ASP A 259 15.25 24.36 -2.54
CA ASP A 259 14.46 23.51 -1.63
C ASP A 259 15.33 22.49 -0.84
N LYS A 260 16.65 22.55 -0.99
CA LYS A 260 17.61 21.68 -0.31
C LYS A 260 17.33 20.16 -0.58
N LYS A 261 16.88 19.84 -1.77
CA LYS A 261 16.69 18.44 -2.21
C LYS A 261 17.92 17.90 -2.94
N LEU A 262 18.79 18.77 -3.45
CA LEU A 262 20.09 18.46 -4.03
C LEU A 262 21.12 19.56 -3.68
N VAL A 263 22.38 19.31 -4.00
CA VAL A 263 23.48 20.26 -3.76
C VAL A 263 24.21 20.54 -5.08
N ILE A 264 24.43 21.84 -5.38
CA ILE A 264 25.23 22.26 -6.53
C ILE A 264 26.58 22.82 -6.03
N LYS A 265 27.66 22.36 -6.60
CA LYS A 265 29.02 22.85 -6.37
C LYS A 265 29.69 23.18 -7.69
N MET A 266 30.43 24.28 -7.72
CA MET A 266 31.30 24.60 -8.86
C MET A 266 32.63 23.85 -8.75
N LYS A 267 33.04 23.19 -9.82
CA LYS A 267 34.33 22.53 -9.96
C LYS A 267 34.83 22.78 -11.40
N ASP A 268 35.98 23.41 -11.53
CA ASP A 268 36.60 23.73 -12.81
C ASP A 268 35.59 24.36 -13.80
N ASP A 269 34.88 25.42 -13.37
CA ASP A 269 33.84 26.14 -14.10
C ASP A 269 32.62 25.32 -14.49
N THR A 270 32.47 24.11 -13.97
CA THR A 270 31.34 23.23 -14.22
C THR A 270 30.45 23.09 -12.96
N LYS A 271 29.14 23.24 -13.11
CA LYS A 271 28.19 22.93 -12.06
C LYS A 271 28.14 21.41 -11.86
N CYS A 272 28.53 20.92 -10.70
CA CYS A 272 28.42 19.52 -10.28
C CYS A 272 27.24 19.36 -9.34
N VAL A 273 26.28 18.52 -9.72
CA VAL A 273 25.02 18.30 -9.02
C VAL A 273 25.07 16.99 -8.25
N TYR A 274 24.86 17.06 -6.95
CA TYR A 274 24.88 15.94 -6.02
C TYR A 274 23.49 15.64 -5.47
N SER A 275 23.19 14.36 -5.25
CA SER A 275 22.13 14.04 -4.30
C SER A 275 22.56 14.40 -2.88
N MET A 276 21.64 14.77 -2.01
CA MET A 276 21.94 15.10 -0.61
C MET A 276 22.71 13.98 0.09
N THR A 277 22.30 12.74 -0.11
CA THR A 277 22.90 11.56 0.51
C THR A 277 24.37 11.42 0.15
N TYR A 278 24.73 11.48 -1.13
CA TYR A 278 26.10 11.32 -1.58
C TYR A 278 26.97 12.53 -1.22
N TYR A 279 26.41 13.74 -1.27
CA TYR A 279 27.15 14.92 -0.85
C TYR A 279 27.60 14.85 0.61
N TYR A 280 26.68 14.50 1.53
CA TYR A 280 27.04 14.40 2.94
C TYR A 280 27.89 13.17 3.24
N ALA A 281 27.73 12.07 2.53
CA ALA A 281 28.60 10.91 2.66
C ALA A 281 30.05 11.27 2.29
N GLU A 282 30.27 11.94 1.14
CA GLU A 282 31.60 12.39 0.72
C GLU A 282 32.21 13.41 1.69
N LEU A 283 31.42 14.38 2.14
CA LEU A 283 31.84 15.39 3.13
C LEU A 283 32.26 14.74 4.46
N ASN A 284 31.52 13.75 4.93
CA ASN A 284 31.85 13.04 6.17
C ASN A 284 33.09 12.18 5.99
N CYS A 285 33.26 11.46 4.88
CA CYS A 285 34.47 10.73 4.60
C CYS A 285 35.70 11.65 4.56
N ALA A 286 35.62 12.81 3.91
CA ALA A 286 36.69 13.78 3.85
C ALA A 286 37.06 14.42 5.21
N ARG A 287 36.14 14.42 6.19
CA ARG A 287 36.43 14.88 7.57
C ARG A 287 37.06 13.82 8.45
N MET A 288 36.92 12.56 8.08
CA MET A 288 37.47 11.42 8.85
C MET A 288 38.91 11.06 8.43
N LEU A 289 39.33 11.51 7.25
CA LEU A 289 40.70 11.42 6.75
C LEU A 289 41.57 12.60 7.19
#